data_4683e810a9be7273db064a6c92554eef
#
_entry.id   4683e810a9be7273db064a6c92554eef
#
_cell.length_a   1.000
_cell.length_b   1.000
_cell.length_c   1.000
_cell.angle_alpha   90.00
_cell.angle_beta   90.00
_cell.angle_gamma   90.00
#
_symmetry.space_group_name_H-M   'P 1'
#
loop_
_entity.id
_entity.type
_entity.pdbx_description
1 polymer ?
#
loop_
_entity_poly.entity_id
_entity_poly.type
_entity_poly.pdbx_seq_one_letter_code
_entity_poly.pdbx_strand_id
1 'polypeptide(L)'
;MLLEIENVFGGYGNGDILKGISCSADYGDVLCLLGPNGCGKTTLFRMILGSLPVSNGKIKIAGKNISDFTTKALANMIAYIPQYHSPVFAYTVLDMVIMGRASHFSAFETPKEPDQEAAFAALEKVNALPFANRKYTSLSGGQRQLVLIARAICQSAKIFIMDEPAANLD
;
A
#
# COMPACT_ATOMS: atom_id res chain seq x y z
N MET A 1 -14.39 -12.50 7.27
CA MET A 1 -13.52 -12.12 6.13
C MET A 1 -12.83 -10.79 6.39
N LEU A 2 -11.57 -10.64 5.97
CA LEU A 2 -10.82 -9.40 6.15
C LEU A 2 -11.14 -8.38 5.04
N LEU A 3 -11.18 -8.82 3.77
CA LEU A 3 -11.54 -8.00 2.61
C LEU A 3 -12.69 -8.66 1.86
N GLU A 4 -13.73 -7.90 1.54
CA GLU A 4 -14.88 -8.35 0.75
C GLU A 4 -15.17 -7.31 -0.33
N ILE A 5 -15.27 -7.74 -1.57
CA ILE A 5 -15.59 -6.94 -2.75
C ILE A 5 -16.82 -7.57 -3.37
N GLU A 6 -17.94 -6.85 -3.38
CA GLU A 6 -19.25 -7.34 -3.80
C GLU A 6 -19.77 -6.55 -5.00
N ASN A 7 -19.78 -7.16 -6.18
CA ASN A 7 -20.35 -6.63 -7.41
C ASN A 7 -19.95 -5.18 -7.71
N VAL A 8 -18.62 -4.88 -7.63
CA VAL A 8 -18.09 -3.51 -7.71
C VAL A 8 -18.01 -3.04 -9.15
N PHE A 9 -18.58 -1.88 -9.40
CA PHE A 9 -18.48 -1.10 -10.64
C PHE A 9 -17.78 0.23 -10.35
N GLY A 10 -17.10 0.79 -11.37
CA GLY A 10 -16.58 2.14 -11.30
C GLY A 10 -15.43 2.42 -12.25
N GLY A 11 -15.09 3.72 -12.35
CA GLY A 11 -14.09 4.25 -13.27
C GLY A 11 -13.83 5.74 -13.01
N TYR A 12 -13.24 6.42 -14.00
CA TYR A 12 -12.77 7.82 -13.87
C TYR A 12 -13.75 8.85 -14.46
N GLY A 13 -15.07 8.60 -14.39
CA GLY A 13 -16.09 9.56 -14.85
C GLY A 13 -16.58 9.37 -16.28
N ASN A 14 -15.81 8.76 -17.18
CA ASN A 14 -16.20 8.50 -18.58
C ASN A 14 -16.76 7.07 -18.78
N GLY A 15 -17.37 6.50 -17.73
CA GLY A 15 -17.90 5.14 -17.71
C GLY A 15 -17.13 4.19 -16.78
N ASP A 16 -17.77 3.06 -16.49
CA ASP A 16 -17.21 2.06 -15.59
C ASP A 16 -16.13 1.22 -16.29
N ILE A 17 -14.92 1.24 -15.75
CA ILE A 17 -13.81 0.37 -16.13
C ILE A 17 -14.02 -1.01 -15.49
N LEU A 18 -14.41 -1.02 -14.21
CA LEU A 18 -14.78 -2.23 -13.49
C LEU A 18 -16.27 -2.50 -13.69
N LYS A 19 -16.60 -3.75 -14.02
CA LYS A 19 -17.97 -4.18 -14.37
C LYS A 19 -18.37 -5.40 -13.56
N GLY A 20 -18.75 -5.19 -12.29
CA GLY A 20 -19.27 -6.24 -11.42
C GLY A 20 -18.20 -7.17 -10.85
N ILE A 21 -17.09 -6.63 -10.38
CA ILE A 21 -16.01 -7.40 -9.75
C ILE A 21 -16.44 -7.86 -8.37
N SER A 22 -16.25 -9.18 -8.11
CA SER A 22 -16.48 -9.77 -6.79
C SER A 22 -15.32 -10.70 -6.45
N CYS A 23 -14.74 -10.50 -5.27
CA CYS A 23 -13.72 -11.38 -4.69
C CYS A 23 -13.62 -11.11 -3.18
N SER A 24 -12.96 -12.02 -2.48
CA SER A 24 -12.72 -11.86 -1.03
C SER A 24 -11.39 -12.46 -0.64
N ALA A 25 -10.86 -12.01 0.48
CA ALA A 25 -9.66 -12.56 1.10
C ALA A 25 -9.77 -12.49 2.63
N ASP A 26 -9.16 -13.46 3.31
CA ASP A 26 -9.07 -13.49 4.77
C ASP A 26 -7.63 -13.37 5.24
N TYR A 27 -7.42 -13.41 6.55
CA TYR A 27 -6.08 -13.38 7.12
C TYR A 27 -5.24 -14.57 6.62
N GLY A 28 -4.04 -14.28 6.15
CA GLY A 28 -3.11 -15.26 5.61
C GLY A 28 -3.31 -15.61 4.14
N ASP A 29 -4.36 -15.11 3.50
CA ASP A 29 -4.59 -15.33 2.08
C ASP A 29 -3.66 -14.47 1.21
N VAL A 30 -3.32 -15.00 0.04
CA VAL A 30 -2.67 -14.28 -1.06
C VAL A 30 -3.60 -14.26 -2.25
N LEU A 31 -4.18 -13.09 -2.53
CA LEU A 31 -5.07 -12.87 -3.68
C LEU A 31 -4.28 -12.26 -4.84
N CYS A 32 -4.15 -13.00 -5.94
CA CYS A 32 -3.51 -12.50 -7.16
C CYS A 32 -4.53 -12.00 -8.17
N LEU A 33 -4.37 -10.74 -8.62
CA LEU A 33 -5.15 -10.16 -9.72
C LEU A 33 -4.35 -10.28 -11.02
N LEU A 34 -4.80 -11.15 -11.92
CA LEU A 34 -4.17 -11.38 -13.21
C LEU A 34 -4.99 -10.73 -14.34
N GLY A 35 -4.31 -10.18 -15.33
CA GLY A 35 -4.93 -9.57 -16.49
C GLY A 35 -3.99 -8.65 -17.26
N PRO A 36 -4.33 -8.33 -18.53
CA PRO A 36 -3.51 -7.45 -19.36
C PRO A 36 -3.44 -6.03 -18.80
N ASN A 37 -2.49 -5.23 -19.31
CA ASN A 37 -2.41 -3.81 -18.96
C ASN A 37 -3.70 -3.10 -19.39
N GLY A 38 -4.18 -2.19 -18.54
CA GLY A 38 -5.42 -1.44 -18.77
C GLY A 38 -6.72 -2.17 -18.41
N CYS A 39 -6.70 -3.44 -17.95
CA CYS A 39 -7.92 -4.17 -17.58
C CYS A 39 -8.58 -3.70 -16.27
N GLY A 40 -8.00 -2.72 -15.57
CA GLY A 40 -8.60 -2.15 -14.36
C GLY A 40 -7.97 -2.58 -13.02
N LYS A 41 -6.84 -3.31 -13.00
CA LYS A 41 -6.16 -3.72 -11.74
C LYS A 41 -5.89 -2.53 -10.82
N THR A 42 -5.18 -1.52 -11.30
CA THR A 42 -4.87 -0.30 -10.56
C THR A 42 -6.13 0.50 -10.20
N THR A 43 -7.18 0.44 -11.02
CA THR A 43 -8.49 1.05 -10.72
C THR A 43 -9.13 0.40 -9.49
N LEU A 44 -9.11 -0.94 -9.44
CA LEU A 44 -9.59 -1.68 -8.28
C LEU A 44 -8.78 -1.36 -7.02
N PHE A 45 -7.45 -1.32 -7.12
CA PHE A 45 -6.60 -0.93 -5.99
C PHE A 45 -6.94 0.48 -5.47
N ARG A 46 -7.14 1.45 -6.37
CA ARG A 46 -7.54 2.81 -5.98
C ARG A 46 -8.89 2.86 -5.29
N MET A 47 -9.84 2.01 -5.67
CA MET A 47 -11.12 1.88 -4.97
C MET A 47 -10.95 1.26 -3.59
N ILE A 48 -10.16 0.19 -3.45
CA ILE A 48 -9.85 -0.43 -2.16
C ILE A 48 -9.10 0.55 -1.23
N LEU A 49 -8.25 1.41 -1.79
CA LEU A 49 -7.54 2.47 -1.07
C LEU A 49 -8.42 3.69 -0.73
N GLY A 50 -9.68 3.71 -1.16
CA GLY A 50 -10.60 4.83 -0.95
C GLY A 50 -10.25 6.10 -1.74
N SER A 51 -9.30 6.04 -2.68
CA SER A 51 -8.90 7.18 -3.52
C SER A 51 -9.76 7.35 -4.78
N LEU A 52 -10.58 6.35 -5.10
CA LEU A 52 -11.54 6.37 -6.20
C LEU A 52 -12.89 5.83 -5.68
N PRO A 53 -14.02 6.53 -5.90
CA PRO A 53 -15.31 6.06 -5.44
C PRO A 53 -15.81 4.86 -6.23
N VAL A 54 -16.61 4.03 -5.58
CA VAL A 54 -17.35 2.92 -6.18
C VAL A 54 -18.66 3.46 -6.74
N SER A 55 -18.97 3.17 -8.02
CA SER A 55 -20.25 3.61 -8.65
C SER A 55 -21.41 2.71 -8.20
N ASN A 56 -21.17 1.41 -8.09
CA ASN A 56 -22.16 0.43 -7.62
C ASN A 56 -21.42 -0.74 -6.95
N GLY A 57 -22.10 -1.48 -6.08
CA GLY A 57 -21.49 -2.55 -5.28
C GLY A 57 -20.95 -2.05 -3.96
N LYS A 58 -20.13 -2.87 -3.28
CA LYS A 58 -19.57 -2.56 -1.96
C LYS A 58 -18.17 -3.13 -1.82
N ILE A 59 -17.32 -2.40 -1.09
CA ILE A 59 -16.04 -2.89 -0.58
C ILE A 59 -16.09 -2.79 0.93
N LYS A 60 -15.82 -3.91 1.61
CA LYS A 60 -15.79 -3.98 3.07
C LYS A 60 -14.42 -4.45 3.57
N ILE A 61 -13.98 -3.89 4.68
CA ILE A 61 -12.79 -4.31 5.41
C ILE A 61 -13.19 -4.65 6.83
N ALA A 62 -12.94 -5.89 7.25
CA ALA A 62 -13.36 -6.42 8.55
C ALA A 62 -14.86 -6.15 8.84
N GLY A 63 -15.72 -6.39 7.82
CA GLY A 63 -17.17 -6.22 7.87
C GLY A 63 -17.67 -4.77 7.78
N LYS A 64 -16.80 -3.76 7.81
CA LYS A 64 -17.16 -2.34 7.72
C LYS A 64 -16.97 -1.82 6.29
N ASN A 65 -17.94 -1.04 5.76
CA ASN A 65 -17.84 -0.46 4.43
C ASN A 65 -16.66 0.52 4.36
N ILE A 66 -15.94 0.51 3.22
CA ILE A 66 -14.78 1.38 3.03
C ILE A 66 -15.15 2.88 3.09
N SER A 67 -16.33 3.26 2.67
CA SER A 67 -16.87 4.63 2.76
C SER A 67 -17.00 5.14 4.20
N ASP A 68 -17.04 4.25 5.19
CA ASP A 68 -17.23 4.59 6.60
C ASP A 68 -15.90 4.76 7.34
N PHE A 69 -14.78 4.55 6.65
CA PHE A 69 -13.45 4.79 7.20
C PHE A 69 -13.01 6.24 6.94
N THR A 70 -12.34 6.83 7.93
CA THR A 70 -11.50 8.00 7.67
C THR A 70 -10.25 7.59 6.91
N THR A 71 -9.63 8.50 6.16
CA THR A 71 -8.37 8.24 5.44
C THR A 71 -7.29 7.67 6.36
N LYS A 72 -7.16 8.20 7.58
CA LYS A 72 -6.22 7.73 8.60
C LYS A 72 -6.55 6.31 9.06
N ALA A 73 -7.81 6.01 9.31
CA ALA A 73 -8.23 4.67 9.74
C ALA A 73 -8.00 3.63 8.62
N LEU A 74 -8.24 4.02 7.36
CA LEU A 74 -7.99 3.16 6.21
C LEU A 74 -6.50 2.91 6.01
N ALA A 75 -5.65 3.94 6.17
CA ALA A 75 -4.20 3.81 6.12
C ALA A 75 -3.63 2.92 7.25
N ASN A 76 -4.33 2.73 8.37
CA ASN A 76 -3.95 1.75 9.39
C ASN A 76 -4.36 0.31 9.01
N MET A 77 -5.24 0.14 8.03
CA MET A 77 -5.70 -1.17 7.59
C MET A 77 -4.98 -1.66 6.34
N ILE A 78 -4.58 -0.76 5.44
CA ILE A 78 -4.02 -1.10 4.13
C ILE A 78 -2.68 -0.42 3.92
N ALA A 79 -1.64 -1.20 3.60
CA ALA A 79 -0.38 -0.70 3.07
C ALA A 79 -0.34 -0.90 1.55
N TYR A 80 0.09 0.12 0.82
CA TYR A 80 0.19 0.10 -0.64
C TYR A 80 1.63 0.24 -1.10
N ILE A 81 2.05 -0.69 -1.95
CA ILE A 81 3.35 -0.70 -2.60
C ILE A 81 3.11 -0.44 -4.10
N PRO A 82 3.39 0.77 -4.60
CA PRO A 82 3.20 1.12 -6.00
C PRO A 82 4.27 0.48 -6.88
N GLN A 83 3.96 0.30 -8.16
CA GLN A 83 4.90 -0.17 -9.19
C GLN A 83 6.11 0.75 -9.32
N TYR A 84 5.88 2.07 -9.30
CA TYR A 84 6.92 3.10 -9.39
C TYR A 84 6.82 4.07 -8.23
N HIS A 85 7.97 4.41 -7.65
CA HIS A 85 8.08 5.42 -6.62
C HIS A 85 9.33 6.26 -6.84
N SER A 86 9.13 7.54 -7.15
CA SER A 86 10.22 8.52 -7.28
C SER A 86 10.00 9.66 -6.29
N PRO A 87 10.73 9.71 -5.19
CA PRO A 87 10.60 10.80 -4.23
C PRO A 87 11.15 12.10 -4.82
N VAL A 88 10.49 13.22 -4.54
CA VAL A 88 10.91 14.56 -4.96
C VAL A 88 12.17 15.02 -4.19
N PHE A 89 12.36 14.53 -2.98
CA PHE A 89 13.44 14.90 -2.07
C PHE A 89 14.45 13.77 -1.88
N ALA A 90 15.67 14.11 -1.52
CA ALA A 90 16.78 13.17 -1.29
C ALA A 90 16.70 12.55 0.13
N TYR A 91 15.62 11.83 0.42
CA TYR A 91 15.46 11.12 1.69
C TYR A 91 16.46 9.99 1.86
N THR A 92 16.84 9.69 3.11
CA THR A 92 17.53 8.44 3.43
C THR A 92 16.57 7.26 3.34
N VAL A 93 17.10 6.06 3.29
CA VAL A 93 16.30 4.83 3.33
C VAL A 93 15.50 4.76 4.64
N LEU A 94 16.11 5.12 5.76
CA LEU A 94 15.43 5.16 7.05
C LEU A 94 14.26 6.13 7.04
N ASP A 95 14.43 7.36 6.52
CA ASP A 95 13.34 8.32 6.40
C ASP A 95 12.18 7.76 5.58
N MET A 96 12.49 7.10 4.45
CA MET A 96 11.49 6.47 3.59
C MET A 96 10.67 5.39 4.31
N VAL A 97 11.30 4.60 5.19
CA VAL A 97 10.62 3.54 5.95
C VAL A 97 9.81 4.14 7.10
N ILE A 98 10.34 5.15 7.81
CA ILE A 98 9.62 5.86 8.89
C ILE A 98 8.34 6.51 8.35
N MET A 99 8.29 6.97 7.09
CA MET A 99 7.06 7.48 6.48
C MET A 99 5.91 6.46 6.49
N GLY A 100 6.19 5.16 6.59
CA GLY A 100 5.17 4.14 6.81
C GLY A 100 4.37 4.36 8.11
N ARG A 101 4.96 5.02 9.10
CA ARG A 101 4.32 5.36 10.38
C ARG A 101 3.45 6.62 10.33
N ALA A 102 3.35 7.31 9.19
CA ALA A 102 2.63 8.59 9.08
C ALA A 102 1.14 8.51 9.53
N SER A 103 0.49 7.36 9.38
CA SER A 103 -0.87 7.15 9.88
C SER A 103 -0.97 7.04 11.42
N HIS A 104 0.15 6.84 12.13
CA HIS A 104 0.20 6.72 13.57
C HIS A 104 0.40 8.07 14.29
N PHE A 105 0.83 9.12 13.56
CA PHE A 105 1.06 10.46 14.11
C PHE A 105 -0.13 11.39 13.86
N SER A 106 -0.19 12.49 14.62
CA SER A 106 -0.95 13.68 14.26
C SER A 106 -0.13 14.56 13.29
N ALA A 107 -0.80 15.51 12.61
CA ALA A 107 -0.19 16.32 11.55
C ALA A 107 1.06 17.13 11.98
N PHE A 108 1.28 17.33 13.27
CA PHE A 108 2.38 18.11 13.82
C PHE A 108 3.34 17.30 14.70
N GLU A 109 3.14 15.97 14.78
CA GLU A 109 4.06 15.11 15.54
C GLU A 109 5.21 14.64 14.67
N THR A 110 6.40 14.63 15.26
CA THR A 110 7.60 14.01 14.67
C THR A 110 7.70 12.56 15.10
N PRO A 111 8.29 11.69 14.27
CA PRO A 111 8.59 10.32 14.64
C PRO A 111 9.37 10.23 15.95
N LYS A 112 8.96 9.31 16.83
CA LYS A 112 9.59 9.05 18.13
C LYS A 112 10.49 7.81 18.05
N GLU A 113 11.24 7.56 19.11
CA GLU A 113 12.14 6.40 19.22
C GLU A 113 11.46 5.06 18.85
N PRO A 114 10.22 4.73 19.33
CA PRO A 114 9.55 3.49 18.93
C PRO A 114 9.26 3.40 17.41
N ASP A 115 9.11 4.52 16.72
CA ASP A 115 8.88 4.53 15.27
C ASP A 115 10.17 4.27 14.50
N GLN A 116 11.30 4.77 15.01
CA GLN A 116 12.61 4.45 14.47
C GLN A 116 12.95 2.97 14.67
N GLU A 117 12.69 2.41 15.87
CA GLU A 117 12.87 1.00 16.16
C GLU A 117 12.02 0.13 15.22
N ALA A 118 10.75 0.49 15.00
CA ALA A 118 9.88 -0.20 14.05
C ALA A 118 10.43 -0.15 12.62
N ALA A 119 11.02 0.99 12.22
CA ALA A 119 11.64 1.13 10.91
C ALA A 119 12.91 0.29 10.77
N PHE A 120 13.78 0.24 11.77
CA PHE A 120 14.95 -0.62 11.77
C PHE A 120 14.57 -2.10 11.72
N ALA A 121 13.60 -2.53 12.53
CA ALA A 121 13.08 -3.90 12.51
C ALA A 121 12.46 -4.27 11.15
N ALA A 122 11.78 -3.32 10.49
CA ALA A 122 11.23 -3.54 9.15
C ALA A 122 12.33 -3.67 8.09
N LEU A 123 13.40 -2.86 8.16
CA LEU A 123 14.55 -2.95 7.28
C LEU A 123 15.31 -4.27 7.45
N GLU A 124 15.44 -4.75 8.68
CA GLU A 124 16.10 -6.03 8.99
C GLU A 124 15.34 -7.20 8.35
N LYS A 125 14.00 -7.21 8.45
CA LYS A 125 13.15 -8.27 7.85
C LYS A 125 13.32 -8.44 6.35
N VAL A 126 13.71 -7.40 5.64
CA VAL A 126 13.94 -7.43 4.19
C VAL A 126 15.44 -7.40 3.81
N ASN A 127 16.35 -7.57 4.77
CA ASN A 127 17.81 -7.50 4.58
C ASN A 127 18.29 -6.16 3.98
N ALA A 128 17.58 -5.05 4.28
CA ALA A 128 17.92 -3.71 3.80
C ALA A 128 18.55 -2.79 4.86
N LEU A 129 18.76 -3.28 6.08
CA LEU A 129 19.35 -2.52 7.19
C LEU A 129 20.71 -1.87 6.83
N PRO A 130 21.64 -2.52 6.09
CA PRO A 130 22.91 -1.89 5.71
C PRO A 130 22.75 -0.63 4.83
N PHE A 131 21.58 -0.40 4.28
CA PHE A 131 21.29 0.76 3.44
C PHE A 131 20.62 1.91 4.19
N ALA A 132 20.31 1.77 5.49
CA ALA A 132 19.48 2.70 6.27
C ALA A 132 19.88 4.18 6.09
N ASN A 133 21.18 4.48 6.11
CA ASN A 133 21.73 5.83 6.00
C ASN A 133 22.03 6.27 4.56
N ARG A 134 21.81 5.40 3.56
CA ARG A 134 22.02 5.76 2.15
C ARG A 134 20.86 6.58 1.62
N LYS A 135 21.14 7.42 0.61
CA LYS A 135 20.08 8.10 -0.14
C LYS A 135 19.24 7.07 -0.91
N TYR A 136 17.93 7.11 -0.77
CA TYR A 136 17.01 6.22 -1.50
C TYR A 136 17.23 6.27 -3.01
N THR A 137 17.52 7.45 -3.56
CA THR A 137 17.79 7.66 -4.99
C THR A 137 19.05 6.96 -5.50
N SER A 138 20.00 6.62 -4.62
CA SER A 138 21.24 5.92 -4.98
C SER A 138 21.11 4.39 -5.05
N LEU A 139 19.93 3.85 -4.73
CA LEU A 139 19.67 2.42 -4.72
C LEU A 139 19.34 1.88 -6.12
N SER A 140 19.64 0.60 -6.36
CA SER A 140 19.14 -0.13 -7.54
C SER A 140 17.62 -0.33 -7.47
N GLY A 141 16.98 -0.71 -8.59
CA GLY A 141 15.54 -0.99 -8.65
C GLY A 141 15.10 -2.00 -7.60
N GLY A 142 15.75 -3.15 -7.54
CA GLY A 142 15.46 -4.19 -6.54
C GLY A 142 15.67 -3.71 -5.10
N GLN A 143 16.74 -2.95 -4.82
CA GLN A 143 16.94 -2.38 -3.48
C GLN A 143 15.84 -1.39 -3.09
N ARG A 144 15.38 -0.55 -4.03
CA ARG A 144 14.24 0.36 -3.80
C ARG A 144 12.97 -0.42 -3.49
N GLN A 145 12.72 -1.52 -4.18
CA GLN A 145 11.57 -2.38 -3.93
C GLN A 145 11.60 -2.94 -2.50
N LEU A 146 12.75 -3.43 -2.03
CA LEU A 146 12.91 -3.90 -0.64
C LEU A 146 12.59 -2.78 0.37
N VAL A 147 13.02 -1.55 0.11
CA VAL A 147 12.71 -0.39 0.97
C VAL A 147 11.23 -0.07 0.98
N LEU A 148 10.52 -0.17 -0.16
CA LEU A 148 9.07 0.02 -0.19
C LEU A 148 8.32 -1.07 0.55
N ILE A 149 8.81 -2.32 0.50
CA ILE A 149 8.27 -3.43 1.31
C ILE A 149 8.53 -3.16 2.80
N ALA A 150 9.74 -2.74 3.18
CA ALA A 150 10.05 -2.38 4.57
C ALA A 150 9.12 -1.25 5.07
N ARG A 151 8.86 -0.22 4.26
CA ARG A 151 7.91 0.85 4.58
C ARG A 151 6.51 0.32 4.85
N ALA A 152 6.03 -0.60 4.01
CA ALA A 152 4.73 -1.24 4.20
C ALA A 152 4.68 -2.10 5.47
N ILE A 153 5.75 -2.85 5.77
CA ILE A 153 5.87 -3.61 7.03
C ILE A 153 5.87 -2.67 8.24
N CYS A 154 6.62 -1.56 8.18
CA CYS A 154 6.71 -0.55 9.23
C CYS A 154 5.34 0.09 9.53
N GLN A 155 4.47 0.22 8.53
CA GLN A 155 3.09 0.71 8.67
C GLN A 155 2.23 -0.20 9.56
N SER A 156 2.57 -1.50 9.70
CA SER A 156 1.84 -2.50 10.50
C SER A 156 0.38 -2.69 10.06
N ALA A 157 0.10 -2.50 8.78
CA ALA A 157 -1.24 -2.70 8.20
C ALA A 157 -1.62 -4.19 8.14
N LYS A 158 -2.91 -4.48 8.05
CA LYS A 158 -3.46 -5.85 7.98
C LYS A 158 -3.54 -6.39 6.55
N ILE A 159 -3.64 -5.49 5.57
CA ILE A 159 -3.73 -5.80 4.15
C ILE A 159 -2.56 -5.15 3.43
N PHE A 160 -1.87 -5.91 2.58
CA PHE A 160 -0.82 -5.41 1.71
C PHE A 160 -1.33 -5.46 0.26
N ILE A 161 -1.33 -4.32 -0.42
CA ILE A 161 -1.60 -4.23 -1.86
C ILE A 161 -0.29 -3.94 -2.56
N MET A 162 0.08 -4.81 -3.51
CA MET A 162 1.28 -4.65 -4.32
C MET A 162 0.89 -4.55 -5.80
N ASP A 163 1.22 -3.42 -6.42
CA ASP A 163 0.97 -3.20 -7.85
C ASP A 163 2.23 -3.57 -8.63
N GLU A 164 2.18 -4.68 -9.37
CA GLU A 164 3.28 -5.24 -10.17
C GLU A 164 4.62 -5.36 -9.41
N PRO A 165 4.67 -6.10 -8.28
CA PRO A 165 5.83 -6.12 -7.39
C PRO A 165 7.11 -6.67 -8.01
N ALA A 166 7.02 -7.41 -9.12
CA ALA A 166 8.14 -8.04 -9.81
C ALA A 166 8.67 -7.22 -11.00
N ALA A 167 8.05 -6.09 -11.35
CA ALA A 167 8.43 -5.32 -12.57
C ALA A 167 9.86 -4.76 -12.56
N ASN A 168 10.53 -4.71 -11.40
CA ASN A 168 11.89 -4.19 -11.23
C ASN A 168 12.88 -5.25 -10.67
N LEU A 169 12.49 -6.53 -10.67
CA LEU A 169 13.34 -7.64 -10.24
C LEU A 169 13.85 -8.34 -11.50
N ASP A 170 14.97 -7.86 -12.05
CA ASP A 170 15.78 -8.56 -13.06
C ASP A 170 16.78 -9.48 -12.38
#